data_9f550d9a27e50a95a659c463c4c4a440
#
_entry.id   9f550d9a27e50a95a659c463c4c4a440
#
_cell.length_a   1.000
_cell.length_b   1.000
_cell.length_c   1.000
_cell.angle_alpha   90.00
_cell.angle_beta   90.00
_cell.angle_gamma   90.00
#
_symmetry.space_group_name_H-M   'P 1'
#
loop_
_entity.id
_entity.type
_entity.pdbx_description
1 polymer ?
#
loop_
_entity_poly.entity_id
_entity_poly.type
_entity_poly.pdbx_seq_one_letter_code
_entity_poly.pdbx_strand_id
1 'polypeptide(L)'
;MCDFTVIGIDDNGGSVGMHLSRTGNLLAGHSVFSGGKRHYGLVKEYLPPCHRWIDITIPLDDVFRQYEEAASPIVVFASGDPLFFGFATTLRNRMPHASIKVYPVFNSLQTLAHRLVMRYDDMTTVSLTGRPWKEFDRALIERKGKIGLLTDRVHTPAAIAARALHYGYYNYRMHIGEALGGENENVATISLHEAAQGEHAFPNCVILERMDGRGCYREEHNRIMGIPHSSFSLLDGRVNMITKMPIRLLSLAMLGLYEKRTLWDIGFCTGSVSIEAKMQFPHLDVEAFEIREQCSTIMEENCRRMGVPGIEWHICDFTSLDLEGKISQGELHTPDAVFIGGHGGKLCRIMEMLSKVMGPGGTVVFNSVKDPGEFEQAAVAYGFSEAEKSTITVDDYNSITCCKVTKQL
;
A
#
# COMPACT_ATOMS: atom_id res chain seq x y z
N MET A 1 -8.18 -29.91 -19.70
CA MET A 1 -8.67 -28.68 -19.00
C MET A 1 -8.70 -29.05 -17.52
N CYS A 2 -7.96 -28.31 -16.67
CA CYS A 2 -7.93 -28.63 -15.24
C CYS A 2 -9.21 -28.14 -14.58
N ASP A 3 -9.84 -28.97 -13.78
CA ASP A 3 -11.00 -28.61 -12.97
C ASP A 3 -10.59 -28.52 -11.51
N PHE A 4 -10.96 -27.41 -10.86
CA PHE A 4 -10.66 -27.18 -9.46
C PHE A 4 -11.92 -27.06 -8.61
N THR A 5 -11.89 -27.69 -7.45
CA THR A 5 -12.86 -27.47 -6.38
C THR A 5 -12.13 -26.84 -5.21
N VAL A 6 -12.35 -25.54 -4.95
CA VAL A 6 -11.67 -24.81 -3.87
C VAL A 6 -12.61 -24.74 -2.67
N ILE A 7 -12.17 -25.33 -1.55
CA ILE A 7 -12.95 -25.44 -0.31
C ILE A 7 -12.32 -24.55 0.75
N GLY A 8 -13.09 -23.59 1.24
CA GLY A 8 -12.74 -22.78 2.39
C GLY A 8 -12.84 -23.60 3.69
N ILE A 9 -11.85 -23.44 4.56
CA ILE A 9 -11.84 -24.09 5.88
C ILE A 9 -11.50 -23.08 6.99
N ASP A 10 -12.03 -23.30 8.17
CA ASP A 10 -11.70 -22.62 9.41
C ASP A 10 -10.52 -23.31 10.14
N ASP A 11 -10.16 -22.82 11.30
CA ASP A 11 -9.00 -23.33 12.05
C ASP A 11 -9.21 -24.70 12.70
N ASN A 12 -10.44 -25.19 12.81
CA ASN A 12 -10.74 -26.50 13.36
C ASN A 12 -11.08 -27.56 12.30
N GLY A 13 -11.07 -27.19 11.02
CA GLY A 13 -11.43 -28.09 9.93
C GLY A 13 -12.91 -28.52 9.89
N GLY A 14 -13.72 -28.06 10.83
CA GLY A 14 -15.16 -28.44 10.95
C GLY A 14 -16.00 -28.06 9.74
N SER A 15 -15.60 -27.02 9.03
CA SER A 15 -16.21 -26.59 7.76
C SER A 15 -16.16 -27.65 6.66
N VAL A 16 -15.12 -28.49 6.62
CA VAL A 16 -15.04 -29.61 5.67
C VAL A 16 -16.21 -30.58 5.89
N GLY A 17 -16.45 -30.98 7.14
CA GLY A 17 -17.58 -31.83 7.48
C GLY A 17 -18.92 -31.21 7.10
N MET A 18 -19.07 -29.90 7.29
CA MET A 18 -20.28 -29.15 6.90
C MET A 18 -20.48 -29.13 5.37
N HIS A 19 -19.43 -28.90 4.59
CA HIS A 19 -19.50 -28.96 3.13
C HIS A 19 -19.85 -30.35 2.64
N LEU A 20 -19.25 -31.39 3.23
CA LEU A 20 -19.56 -32.78 2.88
C LEU A 20 -21.02 -33.13 3.18
N SER A 21 -21.58 -32.67 4.30
CA SER A 21 -22.98 -32.92 4.67
C SER A 21 -24.00 -32.20 3.78
N ARG A 22 -23.66 -31.00 3.28
CA ARG A 22 -24.58 -30.19 2.46
C ARG A 22 -24.56 -30.53 0.96
N THR A 23 -23.45 -30.98 0.43
CA THR A 23 -23.19 -31.05 -1.02
C THR A 23 -22.97 -32.48 -1.53
N GLY A 24 -23.21 -33.49 -0.67
CA GLY A 24 -22.76 -34.85 -0.93
C GLY A 24 -21.23 -34.88 -0.92
N ASN A 25 -20.66 -36.02 -0.82
CA ASN A 25 -19.22 -36.20 -0.64
C ASN A 25 -18.36 -35.47 -1.73
N LEU A 26 -18.10 -34.16 -1.53
CA LEU A 26 -17.30 -33.34 -2.47
C LEU A 26 -15.90 -33.92 -2.74
N LEU A 27 -15.39 -34.77 -1.83
CA LEU A 27 -14.08 -35.37 -1.95
C LEU A 27 -14.15 -36.70 -2.70
N ALA A 28 -15.36 -37.30 -2.84
CA ALA A 28 -15.53 -38.55 -3.56
C ALA A 28 -15.19 -38.38 -5.04
N GLY A 29 -14.44 -39.33 -5.57
CA GLY A 29 -14.02 -39.29 -6.97
C GLY A 29 -12.78 -38.41 -7.25
N HIS A 30 -12.23 -37.74 -6.25
CA HIS A 30 -10.98 -36.99 -6.36
C HIS A 30 -9.82 -37.80 -5.75
N SER A 31 -8.68 -37.75 -6.41
CA SER A 31 -7.43 -38.40 -5.96
C SER A 31 -6.31 -37.40 -5.71
N VAL A 32 -6.47 -36.14 -6.17
CA VAL A 32 -5.47 -35.07 -6.01
C VAL A 32 -6.05 -33.97 -5.17
N PHE A 33 -5.30 -33.62 -4.10
CA PHE A 33 -5.65 -32.60 -3.13
C PHE A 33 -4.48 -31.65 -2.94
N SER A 34 -4.76 -30.41 -2.58
CA SER A 34 -3.75 -29.39 -2.37
C SER A 34 -4.13 -28.43 -1.24
N GLY A 35 -3.11 -27.84 -0.62
CA GLY A 35 -3.25 -26.85 0.44
C GLY A 35 -1.92 -26.59 1.14
N GLY A 36 -1.87 -25.68 2.09
CA GLY A 36 -0.71 -25.52 2.94
C GLY A 36 -0.57 -26.64 3.97
N LYS A 37 0.61 -26.81 4.58
CA LYS A 37 0.88 -27.84 5.60
C LYS A 37 -0.15 -27.86 6.75
N ARG A 38 -0.59 -26.68 7.20
CA ARG A 38 -1.63 -26.58 8.23
C ARG A 38 -2.96 -27.16 7.74
N HIS A 39 -3.34 -26.85 6.50
CA HIS A 39 -4.58 -27.37 5.92
C HIS A 39 -4.58 -28.90 5.85
N TYR A 40 -3.45 -29.51 5.47
CA TYR A 40 -3.33 -30.98 5.49
C TYR A 40 -3.62 -31.56 6.87
N GLY A 41 -3.05 -30.97 7.93
CA GLY A 41 -3.31 -31.41 9.31
C GLY A 41 -4.79 -31.37 9.70
N LEU A 42 -5.54 -30.37 9.20
CA LEU A 42 -6.95 -30.19 9.48
C LEU A 42 -7.89 -31.11 8.68
N VAL A 43 -7.46 -31.53 7.49
CA VAL A 43 -8.36 -32.26 6.56
C VAL A 43 -8.00 -33.72 6.33
N LYS A 44 -6.82 -34.18 6.76
CA LYS A 44 -6.27 -35.52 6.47
C LYS A 44 -7.25 -36.70 6.78
N GLU A 45 -8.05 -36.55 7.83
CA GLU A 45 -9.02 -37.59 8.26
C GLU A 45 -10.23 -37.71 7.32
N TYR A 46 -10.49 -36.70 6.51
CA TYR A 46 -11.56 -36.67 5.53
C TYR A 46 -11.12 -37.14 4.15
N LEU A 47 -9.80 -37.25 3.91
CA LEU A 47 -9.25 -37.61 2.59
C LEU A 47 -9.35 -39.11 2.33
N PRO A 48 -9.54 -39.54 1.05
CA PRO A 48 -9.48 -40.94 0.67
C PRO A 48 -8.12 -41.58 1.04
N PRO A 49 -8.09 -42.89 1.35
CA PRO A 49 -6.84 -43.59 1.75
C PRO A 49 -5.72 -43.50 0.72
N CYS A 50 -6.06 -43.51 -0.58
CA CYS A 50 -5.10 -43.38 -1.67
C CYS A 50 -5.26 -42.00 -2.33
N HIS A 51 -4.58 -40.98 -1.79
CA HIS A 51 -4.59 -39.63 -2.34
C HIS A 51 -3.19 -39.10 -2.59
N ARG A 52 -3.07 -38.22 -3.57
CA ARG A 52 -1.87 -37.37 -3.79
C ARG A 52 -2.12 -36.02 -3.15
N TRP A 53 -1.18 -35.55 -2.32
CA TRP A 53 -1.21 -34.20 -1.76
C TRP A 53 -0.15 -33.31 -2.44
N ILE A 54 -0.52 -32.09 -2.81
CA ILE A 54 0.35 -31.06 -3.36
C ILE A 54 0.41 -29.91 -2.36
N ASP A 55 1.58 -29.72 -1.75
CA ASP A 55 1.79 -28.60 -0.82
C ASP A 55 1.85 -27.26 -1.56
N ILE A 56 1.09 -26.28 -1.12
CA ILE A 56 1.21 -24.90 -1.60
C ILE A 56 2.39 -24.25 -0.90
N THR A 57 3.47 -24.03 -1.64
CA THR A 57 4.73 -23.43 -1.19
C THR A 57 5.12 -22.28 -2.10
N ILE A 58 6.02 -21.40 -1.61
CA ILE A 58 6.59 -20.31 -2.39
C ILE A 58 8.01 -20.72 -2.81
N PRO A 59 8.40 -20.53 -4.09
CA PRO A 59 7.63 -19.93 -5.19
C PRO A 59 6.51 -20.83 -5.72
N LEU A 60 5.43 -20.20 -6.25
CA LEU A 60 4.23 -20.92 -6.70
C LEU A 60 4.41 -21.68 -8.03
N ASP A 61 5.48 -21.42 -8.78
CA ASP A 61 5.65 -21.99 -10.12
C ASP A 61 5.68 -23.54 -10.10
N ASP A 62 6.32 -24.12 -9.09
CA ASP A 62 6.36 -25.57 -8.91
C ASP A 62 4.99 -26.15 -8.56
N VAL A 63 4.16 -25.42 -7.83
CA VAL A 63 2.79 -25.82 -7.48
C VAL A 63 1.94 -25.86 -8.74
N PHE A 64 1.99 -24.82 -9.57
CA PHE A 64 1.22 -24.74 -10.82
C PHE A 64 1.67 -25.78 -11.84
N ARG A 65 2.97 -26.06 -11.94
CA ARG A 65 3.48 -27.17 -12.76
C ARG A 65 2.89 -28.51 -12.32
N GLN A 66 2.86 -28.81 -11.01
CA GLN A 66 2.26 -30.03 -10.48
C GLN A 66 0.75 -30.10 -10.74
N TYR A 67 0.05 -28.97 -10.79
CA TYR A 67 -1.37 -28.92 -11.15
C TYR A 67 -1.59 -29.29 -12.64
N GLU A 68 -0.75 -28.80 -13.53
CA GLU A 68 -0.79 -29.12 -14.96
C GLU A 68 -0.49 -30.62 -15.22
N GLU A 69 0.50 -31.15 -14.49
CA GLU A 69 0.90 -32.58 -14.59
C GLU A 69 -0.15 -33.53 -13.99
N ALA A 70 -1.01 -33.07 -13.10
CA ALA A 70 -1.97 -33.92 -12.39
C ALA A 70 -3.01 -34.53 -13.32
N ALA A 71 -3.34 -33.91 -14.45
CA ALA A 71 -4.28 -34.35 -15.49
C ALA A 71 -5.65 -34.85 -14.95
N SER A 72 -6.03 -34.44 -13.74
CA SER A 72 -7.26 -34.84 -13.04
C SER A 72 -7.84 -33.68 -12.25
N PRO A 73 -9.14 -33.70 -11.90
CA PRO A 73 -9.73 -32.68 -11.03
C PRO A 73 -9.02 -32.61 -9.68
N ILE A 74 -8.77 -31.36 -9.21
CA ILE A 74 -8.01 -31.10 -8.01
C ILE A 74 -8.90 -30.40 -6.95
N VAL A 75 -8.87 -30.91 -5.73
CA VAL A 75 -9.49 -30.23 -4.58
C VAL A 75 -8.42 -29.39 -3.87
N VAL A 76 -8.68 -28.09 -3.73
CA VAL A 76 -7.76 -27.16 -3.05
C VAL A 76 -8.40 -26.64 -1.78
N PHE A 77 -7.70 -26.77 -0.64
CA PHE A 77 -8.13 -26.23 0.63
C PHE A 77 -7.49 -24.85 0.88
N ALA A 78 -8.31 -23.87 1.25
CA ALA A 78 -7.89 -22.52 1.54
C ALA A 78 -8.50 -22.03 2.86
N SER A 79 -7.85 -21.11 3.57
CA SER A 79 -8.41 -20.54 4.79
C SER A 79 -9.57 -19.61 4.47
N GLY A 80 -10.66 -19.71 5.20
CA GLY A 80 -11.81 -18.81 5.13
C GLY A 80 -12.49 -18.81 3.77
N ASP A 81 -12.74 -17.62 3.22
CA ASP A 81 -13.29 -17.46 1.88
C ASP A 81 -12.17 -17.47 0.83
N PRO A 82 -12.15 -18.48 -0.08
CA PRO A 82 -11.10 -18.59 -1.09
C PRO A 82 -10.99 -17.43 -2.08
N LEU A 83 -12.01 -16.58 -2.19
CA LEU A 83 -12.03 -15.38 -3.04
C LEU A 83 -11.65 -14.11 -2.28
N PHE A 84 -11.68 -14.14 -0.97
CA PHE A 84 -11.32 -12.99 -0.13
C PHE A 84 -9.81 -12.97 0.14
N PHE A 85 -9.04 -12.29 -0.70
CA PHE A 85 -7.56 -12.33 -0.72
C PHE A 85 -6.99 -13.76 -0.78
N GLY A 86 -7.79 -14.72 -1.16
CA GLY A 86 -7.53 -16.14 -1.07
C GLY A 86 -6.96 -16.75 -2.37
N PHE A 87 -6.56 -18.00 -2.26
CA PHE A 87 -5.85 -18.73 -3.31
C PHE A 87 -6.68 -18.93 -4.61
N ALA A 88 -8.01 -18.91 -4.55
CA ALA A 88 -8.85 -19.05 -5.75
C ALA A 88 -8.65 -17.90 -6.75
N THR A 89 -8.36 -16.68 -6.26
CA THR A 89 -8.01 -15.55 -7.13
C THR A 89 -6.67 -15.77 -7.83
N THR A 90 -5.68 -16.27 -7.11
CA THR A 90 -4.36 -16.62 -7.67
C THR A 90 -4.49 -17.73 -8.72
N LEU A 91 -5.28 -18.74 -8.41
CA LEU A 91 -5.58 -19.85 -9.33
C LEU A 91 -6.22 -19.35 -10.63
N ARG A 92 -7.24 -18.48 -10.54
CA ARG A 92 -7.91 -17.89 -11.70
C ARG A 92 -6.95 -17.07 -12.58
N ASN A 93 -6.06 -16.31 -11.96
CA ASN A 93 -5.10 -15.46 -12.68
C ASN A 93 -4.02 -16.29 -13.40
N ARG A 94 -3.55 -17.36 -12.76
CA ARG A 94 -2.48 -18.22 -13.31
C ARG A 94 -3.01 -19.27 -14.29
N MET A 95 -4.25 -19.70 -14.15
CA MET A 95 -4.91 -20.71 -14.99
C MET A 95 -6.27 -20.19 -15.49
N PRO A 96 -6.30 -19.20 -16.39
CA PRO A 96 -7.52 -18.49 -16.80
C PRO A 96 -8.53 -19.37 -17.53
N HIS A 97 -8.09 -20.52 -18.06
CA HIS A 97 -8.94 -21.50 -18.77
C HIS A 97 -9.45 -22.63 -17.87
N ALA A 98 -9.06 -22.66 -16.60
CA ALA A 98 -9.51 -23.68 -15.66
C ALA A 98 -10.97 -23.45 -15.24
N SER A 99 -11.72 -24.56 -15.07
CA SER A 99 -13.02 -24.53 -14.41
C SER A 99 -12.81 -24.51 -12.90
N ILE A 100 -13.37 -23.52 -12.19
CA ILE A 100 -13.18 -23.37 -10.74
C ILE A 100 -14.55 -23.30 -10.06
N LYS A 101 -14.79 -24.23 -9.13
CA LYS A 101 -15.92 -24.20 -8.20
C LYS A 101 -15.43 -23.80 -6.82
N VAL A 102 -16.12 -22.88 -6.15
CA VAL A 102 -15.71 -22.35 -4.83
C VAL A 102 -16.78 -22.66 -3.80
N TYR A 103 -16.37 -23.19 -2.66
CA TYR A 103 -17.18 -23.45 -1.47
C TYR A 103 -16.61 -22.65 -0.29
N PRO A 104 -17.11 -21.42 -0.05
CA PRO A 104 -16.55 -20.54 0.96
C PRO A 104 -17.08 -20.88 2.37
N VAL A 105 -16.29 -20.48 3.37
CA VAL A 105 -16.75 -20.24 4.76
C VAL A 105 -16.52 -18.77 5.08
N PHE A 106 -16.97 -18.33 6.26
CA PHE A 106 -16.65 -16.95 6.69
C PHE A 106 -15.14 -16.76 6.77
N ASN A 107 -14.67 -15.63 6.23
CA ASN A 107 -13.28 -15.25 6.43
C ASN A 107 -13.05 -14.79 7.88
N SER A 108 -11.78 -14.67 8.30
CA SER A 108 -11.42 -14.34 9.67
C SER A 108 -11.98 -12.98 10.13
N LEU A 109 -12.05 -11.98 9.25
CA LEU A 109 -12.60 -10.66 9.58
C LEU A 109 -14.13 -10.72 9.80
N GLN A 110 -14.84 -11.49 9.00
CA GLN A 110 -16.27 -11.74 9.21
C GLN A 110 -16.51 -12.48 10.53
N THR A 111 -15.70 -13.52 10.81
CA THR A 111 -15.80 -14.27 12.06
C THR A 111 -15.53 -13.37 13.27
N LEU A 112 -14.48 -12.53 13.22
CA LEU A 112 -14.18 -11.56 14.27
C LEU A 112 -15.34 -10.57 14.46
N ALA A 113 -15.87 -10.01 13.37
CA ALA A 113 -17.01 -9.10 13.44
C ALA A 113 -18.25 -9.76 14.07
N HIS A 114 -18.52 -11.05 13.77
CA HIS A 114 -19.60 -11.82 14.41
C HIS A 114 -19.37 -12.00 15.92
N ARG A 115 -18.14 -12.27 16.36
CA ARG A 115 -17.81 -12.38 17.80
C ARG A 115 -18.02 -11.07 18.54
N LEU A 116 -17.77 -9.95 17.86
CA LEU A 116 -17.94 -8.59 18.39
C LEU A 116 -19.38 -8.05 18.23
N VAL A 117 -20.25 -8.77 17.51
CA VAL A 117 -21.57 -8.27 17.08
C VAL A 117 -21.42 -6.92 16.37
N MET A 118 -20.40 -6.81 15.52
CA MET A 118 -20.02 -5.58 14.84
C MET A 118 -20.49 -5.61 13.38
N ARG A 119 -21.09 -4.51 12.94
CA ARG A 119 -21.40 -4.27 11.53
C ARG A 119 -20.09 -4.14 10.74
N TYR A 120 -20.00 -4.78 9.56
CA TYR A 120 -18.77 -4.81 8.75
C TYR A 120 -18.98 -4.48 7.25
N ASP A 121 -20.20 -4.09 6.84
CA ASP A 121 -20.47 -3.64 5.48
C ASP A 121 -19.83 -2.28 5.14
N ASP A 122 -19.43 -1.51 6.17
CA ASP A 122 -18.70 -0.24 6.08
C ASP A 122 -17.17 -0.41 6.33
N MET A 123 -16.68 -1.64 6.45
CA MET A 123 -15.28 -1.93 6.75
C MET A 123 -14.42 -1.92 5.49
N THR A 124 -13.36 -1.11 5.50
CA THR A 124 -12.30 -1.18 4.49
C THR A 124 -11.39 -2.37 4.81
N THR A 125 -11.25 -3.30 3.88
CA THR A 125 -10.44 -4.50 4.09
C THR A 125 -9.09 -4.38 3.41
N VAL A 126 -8.03 -4.71 4.15
CA VAL A 126 -6.64 -4.67 3.70
C VAL A 126 -5.95 -5.99 4.04
N SER A 127 -5.24 -6.56 3.09
CA SER A 127 -4.37 -7.70 3.36
C SER A 127 -2.92 -7.24 3.42
N LEU A 128 -2.28 -7.46 4.56
CA LEU A 128 -0.85 -7.26 4.77
C LEU A 128 -0.05 -8.55 4.56
N THR A 129 -0.71 -9.69 4.32
CA THR A 129 -0.06 -10.99 4.15
C THR A 129 0.85 -10.97 2.93
N GLY A 130 2.18 -10.91 3.16
CA GLY A 130 3.20 -10.81 2.11
C GLY A 130 3.09 -9.54 1.24
N ARG A 131 2.55 -8.45 1.77
CA ARG A 131 2.32 -7.19 1.06
C ARG A 131 2.88 -6.00 1.84
N PRO A 132 3.26 -4.91 1.16
CA PRO A 132 3.73 -3.69 1.83
C PRO A 132 2.61 -2.97 2.59
N TRP A 133 2.98 -2.01 3.41
CA TRP A 133 2.08 -1.18 4.21
C TRP A 133 1.14 -0.27 3.40
N LYS A 134 1.38 -0.10 2.12
CA LYS A 134 0.76 0.91 1.23
C LYS A 134 -0.76 1.05 1.41
N GLU A 135 -1.52 -0.04 1.34
CA GLU A 135 -2.98 0.03 1.45
C GLU A 135 -3.44 0.30 2.89
N PHE A 136 -2.68 -0.10 3.90
CA PHE A 136 -2.93 0.28 5.29
C PHE A 136 -2.65 1.76 5.53
N ASP A 137 -1.52 2.27 5.04
CA ASP A 137 -1.17 3.68 5.09
C ASP A 137 -2.23 4.55 4.41
N ARG A 138 -2.68 4.11 3.25
CA ARG A 138 -3.79 4.75 2.54
C ARG A 138 -5.05 4.79 3.38
N ALA A 139 -5.44 3.68 4.00
CA ALA A 139 -6.63 3.61 4.84
C ALA A 139 -6.52 4.53 6.08
N LEU A 140 -5.32 4.67 6.66
CA LEU A 140 -5.04 5.62 7.75
C LEU A 140 -5.18 7.07 7.26
N ILE A 141 -4.52 7.45 6.15
CA ILE A 141 -4.60 8.81 5.58
C ILE A 141 -6.05 9.15 5.20
N GLU A 142 -6.78 8.21 4.63
CA GLU A 142 -8.21 8.36 4.30
C GLU A 142 -9.12 8.35 5.54
N ARG A 143 -8.58 8.06 6.73
CA ARG A 143 -9.30 8.03 8.03
C ARG A 143 -10.52 7.14 8.01
N LYS A 144 -10.35 5.94 7.48
CA LYS A 144 -11.43 4.96 7.42
C LYS A 144 -11.96 4.68 8.84
N GLY A 145 -13.28 4.64 8.98
CA GLY A 145 -13.93 4.39 10.27
C GLY A 145 -13.65 2.99 10.80
N LYS A 146 -13.56 2.00 9.91
CA LYS A 146 -13.17 0.63 10.22
C LYS A 146 -12.17 0.12 9.20
N ILE A 147 -11.10 -0.51 9.68
CA ILE A 147 -10.07 -1.12 8.83
C ILE A 147 -9.88 -2.57 9.29
N GLY A 148 -10.30 -3.51 8.46
CA GLY A 148 -10.07 -4.93 8.69
C GLY A 148 -8.77 -5.38 8.04
N LEU A 149 -7.89 -6.03 8.83
CA LEU A 149 -6.53 -6.35 8.44
C LEU A 149 -6.26 -7.85 8.53
N LEU A 150 -5.85 -8.44 7.41
CA LEU A 150 -5.22 -9.76 7.40
C LEU A 150 -3.73 -9.57 7.64
N THR A 151 -3.22 -10.29 8.63
CA THR A 151 -1.87 -10.17 9.18
C THR A 151 -0.94 -11.27 8.67
N ASP A 152 0.34 -11.11 8.95
CA ASP A 152 1.37 -12.15 8.81
C ASP A 152 2.38 -12.07 9.97
N ARG A 153 3.50 -12.77 9.86
CA ARG A 153 4.53 -12.80 10.93
C ARG A 153 5.34 -11.52 11.04
N VAL A 154 5.31 -10.64 10.03
CA VAL A 154 5.97 -9.32 10.01
C VAL A 154 4.96 -8.24 10.41
N HIS A 155 3.79 -8.28 9.78
CA HIS A 155 2.70 -7.34 10.03
C HIS A 155 1.80 -7.86 11.16
N THR A 156 2.34 -7.94 12.35
CA THR A 156 1.64 -8.39 13.56
C THR A 156 0.70 -7.30 14.09
N PRO A 157 -0.28 -7.63 14.96
CA PRO A 157 -1.10 -6.62 15.63
C PRO A 157 -0.25 -5.55 16.33
N ALA A 158 0.87 -5.93 16.96
CA ALA A 158 1.81 -5.00 17.60
C ALA A 158 2.47 -4.05 16.58
N ALA A 159 2.93 -4.57 15.44
CA ALA A 159 3.53 -3.75 14.39
C ALA A 159 2.53 -2.78 13.75
N ILE A 160 1.28 -3.22 13.54
CA ILE A 160 0.17 -2.39 13.04
C ILE A 160 -0.12 -1.25 14.02
N ALA A 161 -0.23 -1.56 15.32
CA ALA A 161 -0.46 -0.57 16.36
C ALA A 161 0.69 0.43 16.46
N ALA A 162 1.94 -0.05 16.47
CA ALA A 162 3.12 0.79 16.53
C ALA A 162 3.19 1.75 15.33
N ARG A 163 2.89 1.27 14.11
CA ARG A 163 2.85 2.11 12.91
C ARG A 163 1.77 3.18 13.00
N ALA A 164 0.56 2.84 13.40
CA ALA A 164 -0.52 3.81 13.58
C ALA A 164 -0.14 4.89 14.60
N LEU A 165 0.40 4.48 15.77
CA LEU A 165 0.85 5.40 16.81
C LEU A 165 2.00 6.30 16.35
N HIS A 166 2.95 5.76 15.58
CA HIS A 166 4.10 6.50 15.06
C HIS A 166 3.67 7.71 14.21
N TYR A 167 2.61 7.55 13.42
CA TYR A 167 2.05 8.62 12.60
C TYR A 167 0.89 9.38 13.27
N GLY A 168 0.70 9.23 14.60
CA GLY A 168 -0.24 10.03 15.39
C GLY A 168 -1.70 9.60 15.31
N TYR A 169 -2.02 8.42 14.84
CA TYR A 169 -3.37 7.87 14.79
C TYR A 169 -3.74 7.21 16.11
N TYR A 170 -3.95 8.01 17.15
CA TYR A 170 -4.27 7.53 18.52
C TYR A 170 -5.74 7.19 18.73
N ASN A 171 -6.62 7.60 17.82
CA ASN A 171 -8.07 7.54 17.95
C ASN A 171 -8.67 6.25 17.39
N TYR A 172 -7.89 5.17 17.31
CA TYR A 172 -8.38 3.84 16.97
C TYR A 172 -8.33 2.91 18.16
N ARG A 173 -9.35 2.05 18.25
CA ARG A 173 -9.37 0.86 19.11
C ARG A 173 -9.04 -0.35 18.25
N MET A 174 -8.30 -1.30 18.80
CA MET A 174 -7.94 -2.52 18.11
C MET A 174 -8.71 -3.71 18.65
N HIS A 175 -9.39 -4.41 17.75
CA HIS A 175 -9.99 -5.70 18.01
C HIS A 175 -9.12 -6.78 17.36
N ILE A 176 -8.73 -7.79 18.12
CA ILE A 176 -7.83 -8.85 17.67
C ILE A 176 -8.58 -10.16 17.80
N GLY A 177 -8.60 -10.94 16.72
CA GLY A 177 -9.07 -12.32 16.73
C GLY A 177 -7.93 -13.26 16.51
N GLU A 178 -7.67 -14.15 17.45
CA GLU A 178 -6.60 -15.15 17.41
C GLU A 178 -7.22 -16.55 17.29
N ALA A 179 -6.67 -17.39 16.42
CA ALA A 179 -7.08 -18.78 16.17
C ALA A 179 -8.60 -18.96 16.05
N LEU A 180 -9.27 -18.02 15.36
CA LEU A 180 -10.73 -17.97 15.25
C LEU A 180 -11.31 -19.25 14.67
N GLY A 181 -12.33 -19.81 15.35
CA GLY A 181 -12.96 -21.07 15.02
C GLY A 181 -12.26 -22.29 15.61
N GLY A 182 -11.06 -22.15 16.20
CA GLY A 182 -10.29 -23.21 16.84
C GLY A 182 -10.52 -23.32 18.34
N GLU A 183 -9.93 -24.35 18.95
CA GLU A 183 -10.02 -24.58 20.41
C GLU A 183 -9.35 -23.48 21.23
N ASN A 184 -8.33 -22.81 20.66
CA ASN A 184 -7.59 -21.71 21.29
C ASN A 184 -8.09 -20.34 20.81
N GLU A 185 -9.34 -20.24 20.37
CA GLU A 185 -9.94 -18.98 19.96
C GLU A 185 -9.86 -17.94 21.07
N ASN A 186 -9.28 -16.78 20.77
CA ASN A 186 -9.26 -15.64 21.66
C ASN A 186 -9.67 -14.35 20.92
N VAL A 187 -10.51 -13.54 21.56
CA VAL A 187 -10.93 -12.25 21.03
C VAL A 187 -10.68 -11.18 22.07
N ALA A 188 -9.87 -10.20 21.72
CA ALA A 188 -9.52 -9.09 22.61
C ALA A 188 -9.86 -7.74 21.96
N THR A 189 -10.25 -6.79 22.80
CA THR A 189 -10.46 -5.39 22.43
C THR A 189 -9.59 -4.52 23.31
N ILE A 190 -8.57 -3.91 22.75
CA ILE A 190 -7.54 -3.17 23.51
C ILE A 190 -7.19 -1.85 22.80
N SER A 191 -6.48 -0.98 23.49
CA SER A 191 -5.92 0.24 22.93
C SER A 191 -4.73 -0.07 22.00
N LEU A 192 -4.39 0.88 21.09
CA LEU A 192 -3.20 0.73 20.27
C LEU A 192 -1.90 0.67 21.11
N HIS A 193 -1.85 1.34 22.26
CA HIS A 193 -0.68 1.31 23.14
C HIS A 193 -0.48 -0.07 23.76
N GLU A 194 -1.57 -0.69 24.25
CA GLU A 194 -1.53 -2.06 24.77
C GLU A 194 -1.16 -3.05 23.67
N ALA A 195 -1.76 -2.92 22.49
CA ALA A 195 -1.47 -3.77 21.34
C ALA A 195 0.00 -3.70 20.90
N ALA A 196 0.58 -2.50 20.89
CA ALA A 196 1.98 -2.29 20.47
C ALA A 196 3.00 -2.94 21.42
N GLN A 197 2.62 -3.18 22.67
CA GLN A 197 3.47 -3.79 23.71
C GLN A 197 3.17 -5.27 23.94
N GLY A 198 2.06 -5.76 23.37
CA GLY A 198 1.58 -7.13 23.58
C GLY A 198 2.21 -8.15 22.65
N GLU A 199 2.19 -9.40 23.08
CA GLU A 199 2.44 -10.56 22.23
C GLU A 199 1.10 -11.13 21.77
N HIS A 200 0.98 -11.49 20.51
CA HIS A 200 -0.26 -11.94 19.89
C HIS A 200 -0.06 -13.29 19.20
N ALA A 201 -0.91 -14.25 19.52
CA ALA A 201 -0.84 -15.59 18.97
C ALA A 201 -1.19 -15.59 17.46
N PHE A 202 -0.56 -16.45 16.71
CA PHE A 202 -0.82 -16.65 15.28
C PHE A 202 -1.53 -17.99 15.04
N PRO A 203 -2.49 -18.07 14.08
CA PRO A 203 -2.94 -17.02 13.15
C PRO A 203 -3.85 -15.99 13.83
N ASN A 204 -3.79 -14.75 13.33
CA ASN A 204 -4.66 -13.70 13.83
C ASN A 204 -5.15 -12.76 12.72
N CYS A 205 -6.13 -11.94 13.03
CA CYS A 205 -6.58 -10.82 12.23
C CYS A 205 -6.98 -9.64 13.13
N VAL A 206 -7.08 -8.46 12.56
CA VAL A 206 -7.33 -7.23 13.30
C VAL A 206 -8.45 -6.43 12.65
N ILE A 207 -9.30 -5.82 13.49
CA ILE A 207 -10.18 -4.73 13.08
C ILE A 207 -9.79 -3.49 13.89
N LEU A 208 -9.40 -2.42 13.18
CA LEU A 208 -9.26 -1.09 13.77
C LEU A 208 -10.59 -0.36 13.65
N GLU A 209 -11.12 0.09 14.75
CA GLU A 209 -12.34 0.90 14.83
C GLU A 209 -11.98 2.31 15.30
N ARG A 210 -12.30 3.33 14.48
CA ARG A 210 -12.06 4.73 14.86
C ARG A 210 -13.06 5.15 15.93
N MET A 211 -12.52 5.71 16.99
CA MET A 211 -13.29 6.20 18.13
C MET A 211 -13.71 7.65 17.84
N ASP A 212 -15.01 7.89 17.67
CA ASP A 212 -15.54 9.23 17.50
C ASP A 212 -15.57 10.01 18.82
N GLY A 213 -14.82 11.07 18.89
CA GLY A 213 -15.09 12.36 19.54
C GLY A 213 -15.30 12.48 21.04
N ARG A 214 -15.31 11.46 21.89
CA ARG A 214 -15.42 11.64 23.34
C ARG A 214 -14.31 10.91 24.10
N GLY A 215 -13.15 11.56 24.20
CA GLY A 215 -12.03 11.06 25.00
C GLY A 215 -10.66 11.12 24.32
N CYS A 216 -10.54 11.58 23.10
CA CYS A 216 -9.26 11.79 22.43
C CYS A 216 -8.75 13.20 22.71
N TYR A 217 -7.78 13.35 23.60
CA TYR A 217 -7.19 14.63 24.04
C TYR A 217 -6.13 15.20 23.08
N ARG A 218 -6.05 14.72 21.81
CA ARG A 218 -5.15 15.29 20.81
C ARG A 218 -5.91 15.71 19.57
N GLU A 219 -5.49 16.85 19.01
CA GLU A 219 -6.01 17.38 17.75
C GLU A 219 -5.99 16.29 16.69
N GLU A 220 -7.15 15.99 16.14
CA GLU A 220 -7.26 15.09 14.99
C GLU A 220 -6.49 15.71 13.83
N HIS A 221 -5.59 14.96 13.21
CA HIS A 221 -4.98 15.37 11.95
C HIS A 221 -6.10 15.58 10.92
N ASN A 222 -6.45 16.81 10.64
CA ASN A 222 -7.44 17.07 9.60
C ASN A 222 -6.80 16.91 8.23
N ARG A 223 -7.40 16.08 7.38
CA ARG A 223 -7.02 16.00 5.97
C ARG A 223 -7.45 17.29 5.28
N ILE A 224 -6.61 18.30 5.41
CA ILE A 224 -6.84 19.60 4.83
C ILE A 224 -6.15 19.68 3.47
N MET A 225 -6.78 20.34 2.51
CA MET A 225 -6.13 20.76 1.28
C MET A 225 -5.51 22.15 1.50
N GLY A 226 -4.22 22.28 1.24
CA GLY A 226 -3.50 23.54 1.50
C GLY A 226 -2.96 23.60 2.94
N ILE A 227 -2.02 22.70 3.27
CA ILE A 227 -1.35 22.73 4.58
C ILE A 227 -0.59 24.06 4.74
N PRO A 228 -0.84 24.86 5.79
CA PRO A 228 -0.09 26.09 6.02
C PRO A 228 1.42 25.82 6.06
N HIS A 229 2.22 26.66 5.41
CA HIS A 229 3.68 26.48 5.43
C HIS A 229 4.29 26.62 6.82
N SER A 230 3.62 27.34 7.74
CA SER A 230 4.00 27.46 9.16
C SER A 230 3.83 26.16 9.95
N SER A 231 3.09 25.18 9.42
CA SER A 231 2.89 23.88 10.08
C SER A 231 4.07 22.92 9.89
N PHE A 232 5.00 23.23 8.99
CA PHE A 232 6.16 22.38 8.71
C PHE A 232 7.38 22.79 9.52
N SER A 233 8.16 21.81 9.97
CA SER A 233 9.55 22.01 10.41
C SER A 233 10.40 22.40 9.21
N LEU A 234 11.26 23.40 9.40
CA LEU A 234 12.05 24.03 8.35
C LEU A 234 13.53 23.70 8.50
N LEU A 235 14.27 23.64 7.40
CA LEU A 235 15.72 23.54 7.42
C LEU A 235 16.33 24.83 7.99
N ASP A 236 16.99 24.73 9.12
CA ASP A 236 17.61 25.86 9.85
C ASP A 236 16.66 27.07 10.07
N GLY A 237 15.34 26.81 10.17
CA GLY A 237 14.34 27.87 10.28
C GLY A 237 14.15 28.74 9.03
N ARG A 238 14.69 28.33 7.88
CA ARG A 238 14.69 29.13 6.64
C ARG A 238 13.34 29.07 5.92
N VAL A 239 12.51 30.08 6.16
CA VAL A 239 11.17 30.21 5.57
C VAL A 239 11.17 30.28 4.03
N ASN A 240 12.29 30.63 3.40
CA ASN A 240 12.40 30.71 1.93
C ASN A 240 12.72 29.36 1.26
N MET A 241 12.98 28.32 2.06
CA MET A 241 13.33 26.99 1.54
C MET A 241 12.15 26.01 1.52
N ILE A 242 10.94 26.51 1.72
CA ILE A 242 9.72 25.71 1.59
C ILE A 242 8.86 26.26 0.42
N THR A 243 8.31 25.37 -0.39
CA THR A 243 7.31 25.76 -1.38
C THR A 243 6.06 26.27 -0.68
N LYS A 244 5.73 27.55 -0.87
CA LYS A 244 4.58 28.22 -0.23
C LYS A 244 3.28 27.54 -0.64
N MET A 245 2.30 27.54 0.27
CA MET A 245 1.05 26.78 0.10
C MET A 245 0.36 27.06 -1.24
N PRO A 246 0.11 28.30 -1.72
CA PRO A 246 -0.55 28.54 -2.99
C PRO A 246 0.25 27.99 -4.19
N ILE A 247 1.58 28.14 -4.15
CA ILE A 247 2.49 27.64 -5.20
C ILE A 247 2.48 26.11 -5.21
N ARG A 248 2.53 25.50 -4.02
CA ARG A 248 2.47 24.04 -3.88
C ARG A 248 1.18 23.46 -4.45
N LEU A 249 0.03 24.06 -4.14
CA LEU A 249 -1.27 23.63 -4.66
C LEU A 249 -1.35 23.79 -6.19
N LEU A 250 -0.84 24.89 -6.74
CA LEU A 250 -0.76 25.07 -8.18
C LEU A 250 0.13 24.00 -8.83
N SER A 251 1.30 23.72 -8.24
CA SER A 251 2.21 22.68 -8.75
C SER A 251 1.55 21.30 -8.75
N LEU A 252 0.84 20.93 -7.67
CA LEU A 252 0.12 19.65 -7.60
C LEU A 252 -1.04 19.57 -8.61
N ALA A 253 -1.75 20.68 -8.83
CA ALA A 253 -2.79 20.76 -9.85
C ALA A 253 -2.22 20.56 -11.26
N MET A 254 -1.08 21.19 -11.57
CA MET A 254 -0.40 21.06 -12.86
C MET A 254 0.13 19.63 -13.10
N LEU A 255 0.54 18.92 -12.05
CA LEU A 255 0.99 17.51 -12.13
C LEU A 255 -0.13 16.53 -12.53
N GLY A 256 -1.40 16.86 -12.24
CA GLY A 256 -2.55 16.01 -12.57
C GLY A 256 -2.56 14.66 -11.85
N LEU A 257 -2.27 14.65 -10.55
CA LEU A 257 -1.95 13.46 -9.75
C LEU A 257 -3.08 12.43 -9.59
N TYR A 258 -4.32 12.78 -9.91
CA TYR A 258 -5.45 11.87 -9.73
C TYR A 258 -5.32 10.56 -10.53
N GLU A 259 -4.79 10.63 -11.75
CA GLU A 259 -4.60 9.48 -12.65
C GLU A 259 -3.17 8.92 -12.62
N LYS A 260 -2.29 9.53 -11.84
CA LYS A 260 -0.89 9.11 -11.72
C LYS A 260 -0.72 8.01 -10.67
N ARG A 261 0.36 7.26 -10.78
CA ARG A 261 0.71 6.19 -9.85
C ARG A 261 1.92 6.52 -9.01
N THR A 262 2.92 7.17 -9.61
CA THR A 262 4.21 7.41 -8.98
C THR A 262 4.61 8.87 -9.12
N LEU A 263 4.80 9.53 -8.00
CA LEU A 263 5.35 10.89 -7.93
C LEU A 263 6.81 10.84 -7.46
N TRP A 264 7.70 11.48 -8.22
CA TRP A 264 9.04 11.81 -7.75
C TRP A 264 9.13 13.29 -7.36
N ASP A 265 9.67 13.56 -6.16
CA ASP A 265 9.92 14.91 -5.63
C ASP A 265 11.44 15.12 -5.54
N ILE A 266 12.01 15.85 -6.51
CA ILE A 266 13.45 16.08 -6.60
C ILE A 266 13.81 17.41 -5.91
N GLY A 267 14.64 17.32 -4.86
CA GLY A 267 14.98 18.46 -4.01
C GLY A 267 13.87 18.75 -2.99
N PHE A 268 13.40 17.72 -2.26
CA PHE A 268 12.23 17.81 -1.38
C PHE A 268 12.40 18.75 -0.19
N CYS A 269 13.61 19.02 0.29
CA CYS A 269 13.95 19.89 1.41
C CYS A 269 13.13 19.61 2.70
N THR A 270 11.94 20.19 2.82
CA THR A 270 11.03 20.00 3.97
C THR A 270 10.02 18.86 3.75
N GLY A 271 9.95 18.29 2.56
CA GLY A 271 8.96 17.30 2.17
C GLY A 271 7.55 17.86 1.95
N SER A 272 7.38 19.18 1.91
CA SER A 272 6.05 19.80 1.90
C SER A 272 5.23 19.42 0.65
N VAL A 273 5.87 19.26 -0.51
CA VAL A 273 5.19 18.85 -1.76
C VAL A 273 4.82 17.36 -1.69
N SER A 274 5.76 16.51 -1.31
CA SER A 274 5.54 15.07 -1.12
C SER A 274 4.41 14.79 -0.13
N ILE A 275 4.41 15.47 1.02
CA ILE A 275 3.42 15.29 2.10
C ILE A 275 2.03 15.77 1.64
N GLU A 276 1.93 16.95 1.03
CA GLU A 276 0.66 17.44 0.50
C GLU A 276 0.12 16.51 -0.59
N ALA A 277 0.99 16.07 -1.52
CA ALA A 277 0.62 15.13 -2.58
C ALA A 277 0.09 13.81 -2.01
N LYS A 278 0.85 13.18 -1.09
CA LYS A 278 0.44 11.90 -0.48
C LYS A 278 -0.82 12.03 0.35
N MET A 279 -1.01 13.14 1.06
CA MET A 279 -2.23 13.40 1.83
C MET A 279 -3.46 13.54 0.93
N GLN A 280 -3.35 14.24 -0.20
CA GLN A 280 -4.47 14.46 -1.12
C GLN A 280 -4.71 13.25 -2.03
N PHE A 281 -3.65 12.55 -2.42
CA PHE A 281 -3.66 11.40 -3.32
C PHE A 281 -2.99 10.18 -2.67
N PRO A 282 -3.63 9.55 -1.67
CA PRO A 282 -2.99 8.48 -0.88
C PRO A 282 -2.64 7.22 -1.66
N HIS A 283 -3.17 7.06 -2.88
CA HIS A 283 -2.88 5.96 -3.79
C HIS A 283 -1.47 6.04 -4.41
N LEU A 284 -0.86 7.24 -4.41
CA LEU A 284 0.46 7.45 -5.03
C LEU A 284 1.57 6.67 -4.31
N ASP A 285 2.50 6.15 -5.07
CA ASP A 285 3.85 5.86 -4.61
C ASP A 285 4.65 7.16 -4.70
N VAL A 286 5.18 7.62 -3.59
CA VAL A 286 5.93 8.88 -3.53
C VAL A 286 7.37 8.57 -3.17
N GLU A 287 8.28 8.93 -4.10
CA GLU A 287 9.73 8.82 -3.96
C GLU A 287 10.32 10.23 -3.92
N ALA A 288 11.01 10.58 -2.86
CA ALA A 288 11.57 11.91 -2.66
C ALA A 288 13.09 11.86 -2.61
N PHE A 289 13.78 12.81 -3.28
CA PHE A 289 15.23 12.83 -3.39
C PHE A 289 15.79 14.15 -2.89
N GLU A 290 16.82 14.10 -2.06
CA GLU A 290 17.48 15.28 -1.51
C GLU A 290 18.96 14.97 -1.23
N ILE A 291 19.82 15.96 -1.45
CA ILE A 291 21.27 15.80 -1.24
C ILE A 291 21.69 16.10 0.22
N ARG A 292 20.89 16.88 0.92
CA ARG A 292 21.22 17.36 2.28
C ARG A 292 20.72 16.37 3.32
N GLU A 293 21.63 15.80 4.10
CA GLU A 293 21.32 14.75 5.09
C GLU A 293 20.34 15.23 6.18
N GLN A 294 20.43 16.48 6.61
CA GLN A 294 19.53 17.06 7.61
C GLN A 294 18.04 17.02 7.19
N CYS A 295 17.77 17.02 5.91
CA CYS A 295 16.41 16.97 5.38
C CYS A 295 15.69 15.64 5.66
N SER A 296 16.43 14.55 5.92
CA SER A 296 15.85 13.25 6.29
C SER A 296 15.07 13.35 7.61
N THR A 297 15.68 13.91 8.65
CA THR A 297 15.00 14.09 9.94
C THR A 297 13.81 15.04 9.84
N ILE A 298 13.93 16.10 9.01
CA ILE A 298 12.84 17.06 8.79
C ILE A 298 11.66 16.39 8.07
N MET A 299 11.93 15.56 7.05
CA MET A 299 10.91 14.79 6.34
C MET A 299 10.17 13.86 7.31
N GLU A 300 10.91 13.08 8.10
CA GLU A 300 10.32 12.16 9.08
C GLU A 300 9.44 12.92 10.09
N GLU A 301 9.95 14.01 10.67
CA GLU A 301 9.19 14.82 11.62
C GLU A 301 7.91 15.37 11.00
N ASN A 302 7.99 15.92 9.78
CA ASN A 302 6.84 16.46 9.07
C ASN A 302 5.82 15.38 8.70
N CYS A 303 6.27 14.21 8.21
CA CYS A 303 5.39 13.06 7.94
C CYS A 303 4.62 12.62 9.20
N ARG A 304 5.31 12.49 10.33
CA ARG A 304 4.69 12.14 11.62
C ARG A 304 3.72 13.21 12.09
N ARG A 305 4.11 14.47 12.02
CA ARG A 305 3.27 15.62 12.44
C ARG A 305 1.99 15.71 11.63
N MET A 306 2.07 15.44 10.32
CA MET A 306 0.91 15.52 9.41
C MET A 306 0.13 14.20 9.30
N GLY A 307 0.61 13.13 9.92
CA GLY A 307 -0.02 11.81 9.82
C GLY A 307 0.02 11.24 8.40
N VAL A 308 1.15 11.35 7.70
CA VAL A 308 1.30 10.92 6.30
C VAL A 308 2.37 9.83 6.20
N PRO A 309 2.02 8.55 6.39
CA PRO A 309 2.90 7.42 6.14
C PRO A 309 3.08 7.14 4.64
N GLY A 310 4.09 6.32 4.32
CA GLY A 310 4.27 5.73 2.99
C GLY A 310 4.87 6.69 1.94
N ILE A 311 5.68 7.65 2.37
CA ILE A 311 6.62 8.37 1.51
C ILE A 311 7.98 7.71 1.68
N GLU A 312 8.63 7.36 0.59
CA GLU A 312 10.01 6.88 0.58
C GLU A 312 10.94 8.01 0.20
N TRP A 313 12.05 8.21 0.93
CA TRP A 313 12.99 9.27 0.61
C TRP A 313 14.43 8.79 0.61
N HIS A 314 15.20 9.39 -0.29
CA HIS A 314 16.58 9.02 -0.59
C HIS A 314 17.48 10.23 -0.40
N ILE A 315 18.46 10.12 0.49
CA ILE A 315 19.47 11.17 0.66
C ILE A 315 20.64 10.85 -0.26
N CYS A 316 20.67 11.54 -1.40
CA CYS A 316 21.65 11.30 -2.45
C CYS A 316 21.73 12.46 -3.45
N ASP A 317 22.80 12.51 -4.24
CA ASP A 317 22.83 13.32 -5.45
C ASP A 317 22.02 12.59 -6.55
N PHE A 318 20.83 13.08 -6.85
CA PHE A 318 19.95 12.50 -7.87
C PHE A 318 20.67 12.25 -9.20
N THR A 319 21.57 13.17 -9.60
CA THR A 319 22.27 13.07 -10.88
C THR A 319 23.34 11.98 -10.95
N SER A 320 23.66 11.36 -9.82
CA SER A 320 24.60 10.23 -9.71
C SER A 320 23.95 8.86 -9.74
N LEU A 321 22.60 8.80 -9.71
CA LEU A 321 21.86 7.55 -9.66
C LEU A 321 21.84 6.83 -11.02
N ASP A 322 21.92 5.51 -10.98
CA ASP A 322 21.54 4.64 -12.09
C ASP A 322 20.04 4.35 -11.99
N LEU A 323 19.23 5.24 -12.60
CA LEU A 323 17.77 5.15 -12.52
C LEU A 323 17.24 3.90 -13.23
N GLU A 324 17.77 3.55 -14.41
CA GLU A 324 17.34 2.40 -15.19
C GLU A 324 17.62 1.09 -14.43
N GLY A 325 18.83 0.97 -13.87
CA GLY A 325 19.23 -0.17 -13.07
C GLY A 325 18.36 -0.32 -11.81
N LYS A 326 18.11 0.76 -11.07
CA LYS A 326 17.28 0.73 -9.86
C LYS A 326 15.81 0.40 -10.14
N ILE A 327 15.24 0.91 -11.21
CA ILE A 327 13.88 0.57 -11.63
C ILE A 327 13.81 -0.91 -12.05
N SER A 328 14.78 -1.40 -12.82
CA SER A 328 14.80 -2.81 -13.25
C SER A 328 14.95 -3.80 -12.10
N GLN A 329 15.59 -3.40 -11.00
CA GLN A 329 15.75 -4.17 -9.77
C GLN A 329 14.55 -4.04 -8.83
N GLY A 330 13.59 -3.15 -9.14
CA GLY A 330 12.42 -2.86 -8.31
C GLY A 330 12.74 -2.04 -7.06
N GLU A 331 13.90 -1.37 -7.02
CA GLU A 331 14.28 -0.45 -5.95
C GLU A 331 13.59 0.92 -6.07
N LEU A 332 13.24 1.33 -7.29
CA LEU A 332 12.49 2.54 -7.58
C LEU A 332 11.31 2.22 -8.51
N HIS A 333 10.21 2.94 -8.34
CA HIS A 333 9.08 2.86 -9.26
C HIS A 333 9.27 3.83 -10.43
N THR A 334 8.89 3.42 -11.63
CA THR A 334 8.90 4.31 -12.81
C THR A 334 8.00 5.54 -12.57
N PRO A 335 8.53 6.78 -12.68
CA PRO A 335 7.72 7.96 -12.43
C PRO A 335 6.79 8.29 -13.60
N ASP A 336 5.58 8.68 -13.31
CA ASP A 336 4.64 9.26 -14.26
C ASP A 336 4.26 10.72 -13.90
N ALA A 337 4.71 11.19 -12.73
CA ALA A 337 4.70 12.58 -12.31
C ALA A 337 6.02 12.92 -11.60
N VAL A 338 6.61 14.08 -11.93
CA VAL A 338 7.85 14.56 -11.30
C VAL A 338 7.71 16.02 -10.93
N PHE A 339 8.03 16.34 -9.68
CA PHE A 339 8.21 17.72 -9.23
C PHE A 339 9.70 18.01 -9.04
N ILE A 340 10.18 19.12 -9.58
CA ILE A 340 11.56 19.59 -9.37
C ILE A 340 11.52 20.84 -8.51
N GLY A 341 11.79 20.65 -7.20
CA GLY A 341 11.84 21.72 -6.21
C GLY A 341 13.24 22.34 -6.06
N GLY A 342 14.28 21.53 -6.30
CA GLY A 342 15.67 21.98 -6.24
C GLY A 342 16.55 21.17 -7.20
N HIS A 343 17.40 21.84 -7.98
CA HIS A 343 18.20 21.21 -9.03
C HIS A 343 19.72 21.41 -8.88
N GLY A 344 20.16 22.28 -7.97
CA GLY A 344 21.59 22.54 -7.71
C GLY A 344 22.40 22.93 -8.95
N GLY A 345 21.79 23.61 -9.94
CA GLY A 345 22.43 23.96 -11.22
C GLY A 345 22.54 22.80 -12.22
N LYS A 346 21.89 21.66 -11.98
CA LYS A 346 21.99 20.44 -12.81
C LYS A 346 20.68 20.13 -13.56
N LEU A 347 19.87 21.14 -13.86
CA LEU A 347 18.52 20.98 -14.41
C LEU A 347 18.53 20.23 -15.74
N CYS A 348 19.42 20.57 -16.65
CA CYS A 348 19.57 19.91 -17.94
C CYS A 348 19.89 18.41 -17.79
N ARG A 349 20.79 18.05 -16.84
CA ARG A 349 21.11 16.64 -16.53
C ARG A 349 19.94 15.89 -15.94
N ILE A 350 19.16 16.52 -15.03
CA ILE A 350 17.94 15.93 -14.48
C ILE A 350 16.95 15.62 -15.60
N MET A 351 16.69 16.57 -16.50
CA MET A 351 15.77 16.38 -17.63
C MET A 351 16.24 15.28 -18.59
N GLU A 352 17.54 15.19 -18.86
CA GLU A 352 18.13 14.07 -19.61
C GLU A 352 17.82 12.72 -18.96
N MET A 353 18.06 12.60 -17.65
CA MET A 353 17.83 11.35 -16.92
C MET A 353 16.35 10.97 -16.89
N LEU A 354 15.46 11.92 -16.64
CA LEU A 354 14.03 11.70 -16.64
C LEU A 354 13.51 11.25 -18.00
N SER A 355 14.08 11.79 -19.09
CA SER A 355 13.67 11.42 -20.44
C SER A 355 13.87 9.94 -20.78
N LYS A 356 14.82 9.27 -20.10
CA LYS A 356 15.15 7.85 -20.29
C LYS A 356 14.20 6.92 -19.54
N VAL A 357 13.63 7.37 -18.42
CA VAL A 357 12.83 6.52 -17.54
C VAL A 357 11.33 6.85 -17.55
N MET A 358 10.95 8.05 -17.96
CA MET A 358 9.54 8.44 -18.06
C MET A 358 8.91 7.95 -19.35
N GLY A 359 7.75 7.34 -19.25
CA GLY A 359 6.90 6.99 -20.40
C GLY A 359 6.12 8.19 -20.96
N PRO A 360 5.54 8.04 -22.16
CA PRO A 360 4.67 9.05 -22.77
C PRO A 360 3.52 9.44 -21.85
N GLY A 361 3.16 10.72 -21.81
CA GLY A 361 2.14 11.28 -20.92
C GLY A 361 2.64 11.56 -19.49
N GLY A 362 3.88 11.21 -19.18
CA GLY A 362 4.54 11.58 -17.91
C GLY A 362 4.67 13.10 -17.79
N THR A 363 4.39 13.67 -16.62
CA THR A 363 4.34 15.12 -16.39
C THR A 363 5.48 15.57 -15.50
N VAL A 364 6.18 16.62 -15.86
CA VAL A 364 7.20 17.29 -15.04
C VAL A 364 6.76 18.70 -14.72
N VAL A 365 6.80 19.09 -13.44
CA VAL A 365 6.56 20.45 -13.00
C VAL A 365 7.79 20.99 -12.29
N PHE A 366 8.19 22.19 -12.67
CA PHE A 366 9.33 22.94 -12.14
C PHE A 366 8.90 24.35 -11.72
N ASN A 367 9.34 24.80 -10.55
CA ASN A 367 9.07 26.12 -10.03
C ASN A 367 10.30 27.01 -10.17
N SER A 368 10.23 28.06 -10.98
CA SER A 368 11.31 29.02 -11.19
C SER A 368 11.04 30.37 -10.54
N VAL A 369 12.02 30.88 -9.79
CA VAL A 369 12.05 32.26 -9.26
C VAL A 369 12.58 33.26 -10.29
N LYS A 370 13.27 32.77 -11.33
CA LYS A 370 13.89 33.54 -12.41
C LYS A 370 13.26 33.18 -13.76
N ASP A 371 13.94 33.51 -14.83
CA ASP A 371 13.57 33.06 -16.17
C ASP A 371 13.62 31.53 -16.25
N PRO A 372 12.54 30.86 -16.69
CA PRO A 372 12.50 29.40 -16.85
C PRO A 372 13.17 28.89 -18.14
N GLY A 373 13.81 29.72 -18.92
CA GLY A 373 14.35 29.39 -20.26
C GLY A 373 15.28 28.19 -20.31
N GLU A 374 16.10 27.95 -19.25
CA GLU A 374 16.91 26.73 -19.14
C GLU A 374 16.05 25.47 -19.08
N PHE A 375 14.97 25.50 -18.32
CA PHE A 375 14.03 24.37 -18.21
C PHE A 375 13.33 24.11 -19.55
N GLU A 376 12.83 25.17 -20.20
CA GLU A 376 12.12 25.07 -21.48
C GLU A 376 13.02 24.49 -22.58
N GLN A 377 14.26 24.96 -22.68
CA GLN A 377 15.23 24.44 -23.64
C GLN A 377 15.58 22.97 -23.37
N ALA A 378 15.82 22.61 -22.11
CA ALA A 378 16.09 21.23 -21.73
C ALA A 378 14.88 20.31 -22.01
N ALA A 379 13.66 20.76 -21.72
CA ALA A 379 12.45 19.99 -21.97
C ALA A 379 12.31 19.62 -23.45
N VAL A 380 12.41 20.60 -24.34
CA VAL A 380 12.32 20.36 -25.80
C VAL A 380 13.47 19.47 -26.28
N ALA A 381 14.70 19.71 -25.82
CA ALA A 381 15.89 18.94 -26.22
C ALA A 381 15.77 17.43 -25.87
N TYR A 382 15.05 17.09 -24.77
CA TYR A 382 14.90 15.71 -24.30
C TYR A 382 13.51 15.10 -24.57
N GLY A 383 12.73 15.67 -25.51
CA GLY A 383 11.49 15.09 -26.00
C GLY A 383 10.30 15.27 -25.06
N PHE A 384 10.25 16.40 -24.38
CA PHE A 384 9.04 16.87 -23.68
C PHE A 384 8.34 17.96 -24.52
N SER A 385 7.09 18.25 -24.18
CA SER A 385 6.31 19.32 -24.81
C SER A 385 6.89 20.70 -24.54
N GLU A 386 6.42 21.71 -25.26
CA GLU A 386 6.56 23.10 -24.82
C GLU A 386 5.93 23.30 -23.43
N ALA A 387 6.47 24.27 -22.67
CA ALA A 387 6.05 24.48 -21.29
C ALA A 387 4.73 25.26 -21.21
N GLU A 388 3.75 24.69 -20.53
CA GLU A 388 2.62 25.43 -19.99
C GLU A 388 3.08 26.22 -18.75
N LYS A 389 2.82 27.52 -18.69
CA LYS A 389 3.33 28.40 -17.62
C LYS A 389 2.23 29.12 -16.89
N SER A 390 2.37 29.24 -15.56
CA SER A 390 1.54 30.08 -14.73
C SER A 390 2.41 30.81 -13.72
N THR A 391 2.30 32.13 -13.64
CA THR A 391 3.06 32.94 -12.69
C THR A 391 2.14 33.40 -11.55
N ILE A 392 2.61 33.22 -10.32
CA ILE A 392 1.90 33.58 -9.09
C ILE A 392 2.83 34.37 -8.18
N THR A 393 2.31 35.42 -7.55
CA THR A 393 2.97 36.15 -6.49
C THR A 393 2.19 35.95 -5.20
N VAL A 394 2.89 35.61 -4.14
CA VAL A 394 2.31 35.34 -2.82
C VAL A 394 2.86 36.38 -1.85
N ASP A 395 1.99 37.24 -1.33
CA ASP A 395 2.32 38.35 -0.40
C ASP A 395 3.52 39.17 -0.92
N ASP A 396 4.52 39.40 -0.07
CA ASP A 396 5.74 40.15 -0.39
C ASP A 396 6.88 39.26 -0.96
N TYR A 397 6.60 37.98 -1.29
CA TYR A 397 7.61 37.12 -1.88
C TYR A 397 7.78 37.37 -3.38
N ASN A 398 8.91 36.94 -3.92
CA ASN A 398 9.16 36.99 -5.35
C ASN A 398 8.09 36.18 -6.11
N SER A 399 7.73 36.66 -7.30
CA SER A 399 6.90 35.90 -8.22
C SER A 399 7.55 34.59 -8.58
N ILE A 400 6.76 33.53 -8.62
CA ILE A 400 7.19 32.19 -9.03
C ILE A 400 6.46 31.82 -10.32
N THR A 401 7.20 31.36 -11.32
CA THR A 401 6.65 30.77 -12.53
C THR A 401 6.65 29.25 -12.40
N CYS A 402 5.46 28.66 -12.32
CA CYS A 402 5.28 27.24 -12.39
C CYS A 402 5.23 26.79 -13.85
N CYS A 403 6.10 25.89 -14.24
CA CYS A 403 6.24 25.38 -15.60
C CYS A 403 5.91 23.90 -15.62
N LYS A 404 5.00 23.48 -16.51
CA LYS A 404 4.64 22.09 -16.74
C LYS A 404 5.04 21.67 -18.14
N VAL A 405 5.66 20.52 -18.26
CA VAL A 405 5.90 19.84 -19.54
C VAL A 405 5.45 18.40 -19.48
N THR A 406 5.10 17.82 -20.62
CA THR A 406 4.62 16.45 -20.74
C THR A 406 5.53 15.65 -21.66
N LYS A 407 5.91 14.44 -21.30
CA LYS A 407 6.72 13.54 -22.11
C LYS A 407 5.96 13.16 -23.38
N GLN A 408 6.55 13.42 -24.53
CA GLN A 408 6.02 13.06 -25.83
C GLN A 408 6.32 11.61 -26.20
N LEU A 409 5.70 11.13 -27.27
CA LEU A 409 5.91 9.77 -27.80
C LEU A 409 7.35 9.54 -28.26
#